data_58e99365398764f6f9cbdf0b250b9cbb
#
_entry.id   58e99365398764f6f9cbdf0b250b9cbb
#
_cell.length_a   1.000
_cell.length_b   1.000
_cell.length_c   1.000
_cell.angle_alpha   90.00
_cell.angle_beta   90.00
_cell.angle_gamma   90.00
#
_symmetry.space_group_name_H-M   'P 1'
#
loop_
_entity.id
_entity.type
_entity.pdbx_description
1 polymer ?
#
loop_
_entity_poly.entity_id
_entity_poly.type
_entity_poly.pdbx_seq_one_letter_code
_entity_poly.pdbx_strand_id
1 'polypeptide(L)'
;GCSSLSSIEIPGSCTTIGSGAFGGCEGLTEIILPESLSYIGSSAFSGCTSLMTVNIPIGIKYIGGSAFGGTPWYNNQPNGEIYFNTIFYAYKGKMPPQTHIDIRDGTTQISDGAFRYCSELASVTIPGSVDKIGVYAFKDCVGLTSVEIGYGVKIIENEAFDHCINLTSISLPESLTTIGRGVFMRCESLVSLSIPKSVKNIGFRAFDGTPWYNNQPDGVMYINDILYTYKGEMPSDTHIDIRKGTVAISSDAFARSSNRMTSLTIPKSVTSIGEWAFAHCYDLKSVTIPGSVVEIGANAFYSGGLTSITIEDGVTIIGSEAFMYCKLLTSMDIPTSVKKIGTNAFLFTPWYSAQPDGLIYINDILCDYKGLAPYDTHLKVRDGTVYIS
;
A
#
# COMPACT_ATOMS: atom_id res chain seq x y z
N GLY A 1 -19.22 -15.05 8.55
CA GLY A 1 -20.40 -15.24 7.72
C GLY A 1 -21.65 -15.59 8.52
N CYS A 2 -22.79 -15.18 8.00
CA CYS A 2 -24.11 -15.55 8.52
C CYS A 2 -24.58 -16.78 7.73
N SER A 3 -24.22 -17.99 8.17
CA SER A 3 -24.47 -19.24 7.43
C SER A 3 -25.94 -19.52 7.12
N SER A 4 -26.86 -19.02 7.97
CA SER A 4 -28.30 -19.16 7.79
C SER A 4 -28.97 -18.01 7.00
N LEU A 5 -28.21 -17.02 6.53
CA LEU A 5 -28.75 -15.94 5.69
C LEU A 5 -29.09 -16.50 4.30
N SER A 6 -30.38 -16.58 3.97
CA SER A 6 -30.86 -17.15 2.67
C SER A 6 -31.09 -16.08 1.60
N SER A 7 -31.40 -14.86 2.00
CA SER A 7 -31.61 -13.74 1.07
C SER A 7 -31.27 -12.41 1.74
N ILE A 8 -30.90 -11.42 0.97
CA ILE A 8 -30.69 -10.04 1.40
C ILE A 8 -31.01 -9.09 0.24
N GLU A 9 -31.71 -8.01 0.57
CA GLU A 9 -31.95 -6.90 -0.35
C GLU A 9 -30.88 -5.82 -0.13
N ILE A 10 -30.16 -5.47 -1.18
CA ILE A 10 -29.18 -4.38 -1.16
C ILE A 10 -29.88 -3.10 -1.61
N PRO A 11 -29.90 -2.05 -0.77
CA PRO A 11 -30.59 -0.81 -1.12
C PRO A 11 -30.06 -0.18 -2.41
N GLY A 12 -30.97 0.42 -3.21
CA GLY A 12 -30.62 1.07 -4.47
C GLY A 12 -29.65 2.27 -4.35
N SER A 13 -29.38 2.76 -3.14
CA SER A 13 -28.37 3.79 -2.86
C SER A 13 -26.98 3.23 -2.52
N CYS A 14 -26.84 1.91 -2.40
CA CYS A 14 -25.58 1.27 -2.03
C CYS A 14 -24.60 1.35 -3.21
N THR A 15 -23.43 1.94 -2.99
CA THR A 15 -22.36 2.09 -4.00
C THR A 15 -21.17 1.15 -3.77
N THR A 16 -21.07 0.56 -2.57
CA THR A 16 -19.91 -0.22 -2.16
C THR A 16 -20.31 -1.42 -1.31
N ILE A 17 -19.78 -2.60 -1.66
CA ILE A 17 -19.76 -3.79 -0.80
C ILE A 17 -18.31 -4.02 -0.37
N GLY A 18 -18.05 -3.96 0.94
CA GLY A 18 -16.71 -4.10 1.51
C GLY A 18 -16.12 -5.51 1.36
N SER A 19 -14.82 -5.62 1.61
CA SER A 19 -14.12 -6.92 1.59
C SER A 19 -14.72 -7.87 2.63
N GLY A 20 -14.99 -9.12 2.21
CA GLY A 20 -15.56 -10.16 3.06
C GLY A 20 -16.98 -9.90 3.59
N ALA A 21 -17.70 -8.88 3.11
CA ALA A 21 -18.99 -8.42 3.68
C ALA A 21 -20.01 -9.55 3.84
N PHE A 22 -20.11 -10.45 2.87
CA PHE A 22 -20.97 -11.64 2.87
C PHE A 22 -20.18 -12.95 2.84
N GLY A 23 -18.88 -12.90 3.15
CA GLY A 23 -18.03 -14.09 3.14
C GLY A 23 -18.58 -15.19 4.06
N GLY A 24 -18.70 -16.43 3.55
CA GLY A 24 -19.22 -17.57 4.30
C GLY A 24 -20.74 -17.48 4.63
N CYS A 25 -21.51 -16.70 3.90
CA CYS A 25 -22.98 -16.75 3.98
C CYS A 25 -23.48 -17.95 3.15
N GLU A 26 -23.30 -19.16 3.71
CA GLU A 26 -23.52 -20.43 3.00
C GLU A 26 -24.95 -20.64 2.53
N GLY A 27 -25.94 -20.07 3.27
CA GLY A 27 -27.36 -20.16 2.94
C GLY A 27 -27.83 -19.22 1.82
N LEU A 28 -26.98 -18.24 1.40
CA LEU A 28 -27.36 -17.24 0.39
C LEU A 28 -27.43 -17.88 -0.99
N THR A 29 -28.62 -17.93 -1.59
CA THR A 29 -28.86 -18.60 -2.88
C THR A 29 -28.79 -17.68 -4.09
N GLU A 30 -29.18 -16.43 -3.92
CA GLU A 30 -29.13 -15.40 -4.94
C GLU A 30 -28.83 -14.03 -4.33
N ILE A 31 -28.28 -13.13 -5.11
CA ILE A 31 -28.14 -11.72 -4.76
C ILE A 31 -28.40 -10.83 -5.98
N ILE A 32 -29.19 -9.79 -5.77
CA ILE A 32 -29.44 -8.75 -6.74
C ILE A 32 -28.65 -7.52 -6.33
N LEU A 33 -27.66 -7.16 -7.14
CA LEU A 33 -26.82 -6.01 -6.90
C LEU A 33 -27.43 -4.77 -7.58
N PRO A 34 -27.53 -3.61 -6.89
CA PRO A 34 -28.14 -2.42 -7.46
C PRO A 34 -27.25 -1.78 -8.55
N GLU A 35 -27.85 -1.11 -9.51
CA GLU A 35 -27.13 -0.43 -10.59
C GLU A 35 -26.22 0.72 -10.11
N SER A 36 -26.44 1.24 -8.92
CA SER A 36 -25.56 2.21 -8.24
C SER A 36 -24.25 1.64 -7.77
N LEU A 37 -24.14 0.29 -7.67
CA LEU A 37 -22.96 -0.37 -7.12
C LEU A 37 -21.76 -0.23 -8.06
N SER A 38 -20.69 0.36 -7.54
CA SER A 38 -19.45 0.61 -8.30
C SER A 38 -18.25 -0.19 -7.76
N TYR A 39 -18.36 -0.74 -6.55
CA TYR A 39 -17.24 -1.42 -5.87
C TYR A 39 -17.69 -2.69 -5.14
N ILE A 40 -17.00 -3.80 -5.40
CA ILE A 40 -17.13 -5.06 -4.67
C ILE A 40 -15.72 -5.43 -4.16
N GLY A 41 -15.57 -5.50 -2.83
CA GLY A 41 -14.29 -5.79 -2.19
C GLY A 41 -13.84 -7.25 -2.36
N SER A 42 -12.55 -7.51 -2.06
CA SER A 42 -11.98 -8.86 -2.12
C SER A 42 -12.73 -9.81 -1.19
N SER A 43 -12.98 -11.04 -1.66
CA SER A 43 -13.70 -12.09 -0.92
C SER A 43 -15.12 -11.70 -0.45
N ALA A 44 -15.75 -10.69 -1.04
CA ALA A 44 -17.05 -10.16 -0.59
C ALA A 44 -18.14 -11.24 -0.46
N PHE A 45 -18.17 -12.21 -1.35
CA PHE A 45 -19.09 -13.36 -1.35
C PHE A 45 -18.36 -14.70 -1.33
N SER A 46 -17.08 -14.70 -0.96
CA SER A 46 -16.30 -15.93 -0.91
C SER A 46 -16.90 -16.94 0.07
N GLY A 47 -17.02 -18.22 -0.36
CA GLY A 47 -17.59 -19.27 0.48
C GLY A 47 -19.12 -19.22 0.63
N CYS A 48 -19.84 -18.42 -0.17
CA CYS A 48 -21.30 -18.51 -0.27
C CYS A 48 -21.65 -19.74 -1.09
N THR A 49 -21.62 -20.93 -0.47
CA THR A 49 -21.68 -22.21 -1.15
C THR A 49 -23.02 -22.56 -1.78
N SER A 50 -24.07 -21.79 -1.51
CA SER A 50 -25.38 -21.90 -2.16
C SER A 50 -25.64 -20.84 -3.23
N LEU A 51 -24.72 -19.87 -3.45
CA LEU A 51 -24.96 -18.71 -4.35
C LEU A 51 -24.88 -19.14 -5.82
N MET A 52 -26.05 -19.28 -6.42
CA MET A 52 -26.23 -19.76 -7.81
C MET A 52 -26.38 -18.62 -8.81
N THR A 53 -26.88 -17.46 -8.38
CA THR A 53 -27.23 -16.36 -9.25
C THR A 53 -26.69 -15.03 -8.73
N VAL A 54 -25.98 -14.30 -9.59
CA VAL A 54 -25.50 -12.94 -9.34
C VAL A 54 -25.68 -12.15 -10.63
N ASN A 55 -26.31 -10.97 -10.55
CA ASN A 55 -26.25 -9.98 -11.62
C ASN A 55 -25.10 -9.00 -11.35
N ILE A 56 -24.18 -8.83 -12.26
CA ILE A 56 -23.12 -7.82 -12.14
C ILE A 56 -23.61 -6.53 -12.81
N PRO A 57 -23.77 -5.41 -12.07
CA PRO A 57 -24.22 -4.14 -12.64
C PRO A 57 -23.27 -3.64 -13.73
N ILE A 58 -23.83 -3.01 -14.77
CA ILE A 58 -23.01 -2.52 -15.89
C ILE A 58 -22.04 -1.41 -15.46
N GLY A 59 -22.41 -0.65 -14.42
CA GLY A 59 -21.62 0.46 -13.85
C GLY A 59 -20.50 0.05 -12.90
N ILE A 60 -20.29 -1.26 -12.69
CA ILE A 60 -19.23 -1.73 -11.76
C ILE A 60 -17.84 -1.29 -12.25
N LYS A 61 -17.05 -0.71 -11.35
CA LYS A 61 -15.70 -0.20 -11.63
C LYS A 61 -14.59 -1.05 -10.99
N TYR A 62 -14.92 -1.77 -9.91
CA TYR A 62 -13.95 -2.59 -9.18
C TYR A 62 -14.60 -3.86 -8.66
N ILE A 63 -13.93 -4.97 -8.90
CA ILE A 63 -14.21 -6.27 -8.27
C ILE A 63 -12.89 -6.82 -7.74
N GLY A 64 -12.80 -6.97 -6.43
CA GLY A 64 -11.62 -7.50 -5.75
C GLY A 64 -11.42 -8.99 -5.98
N GLY A 65 -10.20 -9.47 -5.74
CA GLY A 65 -9.83 -10.87 -5.92
C GLY A 65 -10.69 -11.81 -5.08
N SER A 66 -11.01 -12.97 -5.66
CA SER A 66 -11.82 -13.99 -5.01
C SER A 66 -13.18 -13.50 -4.48
N ALA A 67 -13.69 -12.36 -4.99
CA ALA A 67 -14.97 -11.81 -4.53
C ALA A 67 -16.10 -12.84 -4.56
N PHE A 68 -16.08 -13.76 -5.52
CA PHE A 68 -17.05 -14.85 -5.68
C PHE A 68 -16.41 -16.25 -5.55
N GLY A 69 -15.24 -16.34 -4.92
CA GLY A 69 -14.50 -17.60 -4.78
C GLY A 69 -15.31 -18.66 -4.01
N GLY A 70 -15.37 -19.88 -4.52
CA GLY A 70 -16.12 -20.99 -3.90
C GLY A 70 -17.64 -20.95 -4.07
N THR A 71 -18.17 -19.95 -4.82
CA THR A 71 -19.61 -19.93 -5.14
C THR A 71 -19.91 -20.83 -6.34
N PRO A 72 -21.08 -21.52 -6.36
CA PRO A 72 -21.54 -22.25 -7.55
C PRO A 72 -21.65 -21.33 -8.78
N TRP A 73 -22.11 -20.08 -8.59
CA TRP A 73 -22.17 -19.11 -9.68
C TRP A 73 -20.83 -18.89 -10.39
N TYR A 74 -19.73 -18.71 -9.61
CA TYR A 74 -18.39 -18.58 -10.19
C TYR A 74 -17.87 -19.90 -10.77
N ASN A 75 -18.13 -21.01 -10.07
CA ASN A 75 -17.69 -22.33 -10.52
C ASN A 75 -18.34 -22.74 -11.84
N ASN A 76 -19.53 -22.25 -12.15
CA ASN A 76 -20.24 -22.48 -13.40
C ASN A 76 -19.79 -21.55 -14.56
N GLN A 77 -18.93 -20.54 -14.29
CA GLN A 77 -18.33 -19.76 -15.38
C GLN A 77 -17.45 -20.65 -16.26
N PRO A 78 -17.33 -20.35 -17.57
CA PRO A 78 -16.46 -21.13 -18.47
C PRO A 78 -15.00 -21.08 -18.02
N ASN A 79 -14.20 -22.08 -18.42
CA ASN A 79 -12.76 -22.02 -18.26
C ASN A 79 -12.15 -21.01 -19.23
N GLY A 80 -11.01 -20.41 -18.84
CA GLY A 80 -10.30 -19.40 -19.60
C GLY A 80 -10.44 -18.02 -18.94
N GLU A 81 -10.45 -17.00 -19.76
CA GLU A 81 -10.53 -15.60 -19.34
C GLU A 81 -11.94 -15.24 -18.88
N ILE A 82 -12.06 -14.81 -17.64
CA ILE A 82 -13.32 -14.33 -17.06
C ILE A 82 -13.33 -12.81 -17.02
N TYR A 83 -14.28 -12.21 -17.72
CA TYR A 83 -14.53 -10.78 -17.70
C TYR A 83 -15.90 -10.49 -17.12
N PHE A 84 -15.98 -9.45 -16.30
CA PHE A 84 -17.22 -8.82 -15.89
C PHE A 84 -17.20 -7.37 -16.39
N ASN A 85 -17.96 -7.09 -17.44
CA ASN A 85 -17.94 -5.82 -18.15
C ASN A 85 -16.51 -5.46 -18.63
N THR A 86 -15.94 -4.36 -18.13
CA THR A 86 -14.59 -3.89 -18.45
C THR A 86 -13.51 -4.38 -17.48
N ILE A 87 -13.83 -5.33 -16.61
CA ILE A 87 -12.91 -5.87 -15.59
C ILE A 87 -12.44 -7.26 -16.03
N PHE A 88 -11.14 -7.44 -16.19
CA PHE A 88 -10.54 -8.77 -16.23
C PHE A 88 -10.52 -9.34 -14.80
N TYR A 89 -11.40 -10.28 -14.52
CA TYR A 89 -11.59 -10.80 -13.16
C TYR A 89 -10.62 -11.92 -12.81
N ALA A 90 -10.50 -12.92 -13.65
CA ALA A 90 -9.61 -14.06 -13.41
C ALA A 90 -9.39 -14.91 -14.68
N TYR A 91 -8.29 -15.67 -14.70
CA TYR A 91 -8.16 -16.84 -15.56
C TYR A 91 -8.59 -18.08 -14.78
N LYS A 92 -9.53 -18.86 -15.32
CA LYS A 92 -10.12 -20.02 -14.66
C LYS A 92 -9.74 -21.33 -15.36
N GLY A 93 -9.47 -22.36 -14.57
CA GLY A 93 -9.16 -23.69 -15.09
C GLY A 93 -7.72 -23.87 -15.51
N LYS A 94 -7.43 -24.95 -16.21
CA LYS A 94 -6.07 -25.29 -16.66
C LYS A 94 -5.68 -24.43 -17.86
N MET A 95 -4.56 -23.72 -17.74
CA MET A 95 -3.98 -22.93 -18.82
C MET A 95 -3.16 -23.86 -19.75
N PRO A 96 -3.27 -23.74 -21.08
CA PRO A 96 -2.37 -24.44 -22.01
C PRO A 96 -0.92 -24.02 -21.80
N PRO A 97 0.06 -24.91 -22.09
CA PRO A 97 1.48 -24.53 -22.04
C PRO A 97 1.80 -23.37 -22.99
N GLN A 98 2.72 -22.51 -22.57
CA GLN A 98 3.23 -21.37 -23.36
C GLN A 98 2.12 -20.40 -23.82
N THR A 99 1.09 -20.20 -22.97
CA THR A 99 -0.03 -19.30 -23.29
C THR A 99 0.45 -17.86 -23.36
N HIS A 100 0.05 -17.17 -24.42
CA HIS A 100 0.05 -15.72 -24.51
C HIS A 100 -1.38 -15.19 -24.31
N ILE A 101 -1.52 -14.12 -23.57
CA ILE A 101 -2.82 -13.45 -23.34
C ILE A 101 -2.73 -11.99 -23.81
N ASP A 102 -3.60 -11.64 -24.75
CA ASP A 102 -3.91 -10.26 -25.08
C ASP A 102 -5.15 -9.80 -24.29
N ILE A 103 -4.95 -8.99 -23.25
CA ILE A 103 -6.08 -8.45 -22.50
C ILE A 103 -6.89 -7.52 -23.39
N ARG A 104 -8.22 -7.68 -23.42
CA ARG A 104 -9.13 -6.98 -24.32
C ARG A 104 -9.01 -5.46 -24.18
N ASP A 105 -8.99 -4.77 -25.31
CA ASP A 105 -9.12 -3.31 -25.33
C ASP A 105 -10.40 -2.87 -24.62
N GLY A 106 -10.33 -1.73 -23.91
CA GLY A 106 -11.43 -1.25 -23.08
C GLY A 106 -11.49 -1.89 -21.69
N THR A 107 -10.60 -2.86 -21.37
CA THR A 107 -10.44 -3.33 -20.00
C THR A 107 -9.89 -2.20 -19.14
N THR A 108 -10.58 -1.89 -18.04
CA THR A 108 -10.20 -0.79 -17.13
C THR A 108 -9.44 -1.27 -15.89
N GLN A 109 -9.59 -2.55 -15.54
CA GLN A 109 -8.97 -3.15 -14.36
C GLN A 109 -8.58 -4.60 -14.61
N ILE A 110 -7.43 -5.00 -14.04
CA ILE A 110 -7.06 -6.40 -13.78
C ILE A 110 -7.25 -6.62 -12.28
N SER A 111 -8.14 -7.55 -11.91
CA SER A 111 -8.48 -7.81 -10.49
C SER A 111 -7.33 -8.43 -9.71
N ASP A 112 -7.43 -8.34 -8.38
CA ASP A 112 -6.45 -8.94 -7.48
C ASP A 112 -6.36 -10.45 -7.71
N GLY A 113 -5.14 -10.95 -7.88
CA GLY A 113 -4.87 -12.36 -8.11
C GLY A 113 -5.41 -12.93 -9.42
N ALA A 114 -5.72 -12.11 -10.41
CA ALA A 114 -6.40 -12.51 -11.65
C ALA A 114 -5.71 -13.64 -12.42
N PHE A 115 -4.37 -13.69 -12.41
CA PHE A 115 -3.53 -14.75 -12.99
C PHE A 115 -2.68 -15.49 -11.96
N ARG A 116 -2.98 -15.30 -10.66
CA ARG A 116 -2.14 -15.91 -9.63
C ARG A 116 -1.99 -17.42 -9.82
N TYR A 117 -0.75 -17.92 -9.75
CA TYR A 117 -0.37 -19.32 -9.99
C TYR A 117 -0.57 -19.82 -11.44
N CYS A 118 -0.76 -18.95 -12.42
CA CYS A 118 -0.80 -19.35 -13.83
C CYS A 118 0.62 -19.67 -14.34
N SER A 119 1.14 -20.85 -13.99
CA SER A 119 2.51 -21.27 -14.32
C SER A 119 2.77 -21.42 -15.82
N GLU A 120 1.74 -21.61 -16.61
CA GLU A 120 1.83 -21.81 -18.07
C GLU A 120 1.68 -20.51 -18.88
N LEU A 121 1.43 -19.37 -18.20
CA LEU A 121 1.39 -18.05 -18.82
C LEU A 121 2.81 -17.64 -19.23
N ALA A 122 3.07 -17.55 -20.51
CA ALA A 122 4.40 -17.21 -21.05
C ALA A 122 4.57 -15.71 -21.29
N SER A 123 3.51 -15.05 -21.74
CA SER A 123 3.54 -13.60 -21.98
C SER A 123 2.15 -12.97 -21.90
N VAL A 124 2.10 -11.66 -21.62
CA VAL A 124 0.86 -10.90 -21.56
C VAL A 124 1.04 -9.51 -22.15
N THR A 125 0.04 -9.07 -22.94
CA THR A 125 -0.12 -7.69 -23.42
C THR A 125 -1.27 -7.05 -22.64
N ILE A 126 -0.99 -5.94 -21.95
CA ILE A 126 -1.95 -5.17 -21.15
C ILE A 126 -2.23 -3.85 -21.87
N PRO A 127 -3.48 -3.59 -22.30
CA PRO A 127 -3.80 -2.38 -23.06
C PRO A 127 -3.75 -1.12 -22.18
N GLY A 128 -3.56 0.03 -22.81
CA GLY A 128 -3.50 1.33 -22.15
C GLY A 128 -4.84 1.79 -21.53
N SER A 129 -5.92 1.09 -21.79
CA SER A 129 -7.21 1.33 -21.12
C SER A 129 -7.23 0.85 -19.66
N VAL A 130 -6.30 -0.03 -19.27
CA VAL A 130 -6.15 -0.50 -17.89
C VAL A 130 -5.52 0.63 -17.06
N ASP A 131 -6.24 1.09 -16.03
CA ASP A 131 -5.75 2.10 -15.08
C ASP A 131 -4.85 1.48 -14.00
N LYS A 132 -5.18 0.23 -13.58
CA LYS A 132 -4.54 -0.43 -12.44
C LYS A 132 -4.40 -1.94 -12.64
N ILE A 133 -3.21 -2.45 -12.28
CA ILE A 133 -2.93 -3.89 -12.15
C ILE A 133 -3.06 -4.25 -10.68
N GLY A 134 -3.95 -5.19 -10.35
CA GLY A 134 -4.35 -5.54 -8.98
C GLY A 134 -3.27 -6.22 -8.15
N VAL A 135 -3.51 -6.30 -6.85
CA VAL A 135 -2.65 -6.99 -5.87
C VAL A 135 -2.50 -8.46 -6.25
N TYR A 136 -1.27 -9.00 -6.25
CA TYR A 136 -0.99 -10.40 -6.63
C TYR A 136 -1.42 -10.79 -8.05
N ALA A 137 -1.72 -9.85 -8.94
CA ALA A 137 -2.38 -10.15 -10.22
C ALA A 137 -1.66 -11.25 -11.04
N PHE A 138 -0.33 -11.25 -11.06
CA PHE A 138 0.53 -12.23 -11.73
C PHE A 138 1.47 -12.97 -10.76
N LYS A 139 1.18 -12.93 -9.45
CA LYS A 139 2.04 -13.58 -8.46
C LYS A 139 2.15 -15.08 -8.75
N ASP A 140 3.38 -15.61 -8.62
CA ASP A 140 3.71 -17.03 -8.88
C ASP A 140 3.44 -17.47 -10.33
N CYS A 141 3.41 -16.54 -11.31
CA CYS A 141 3.40 -16.90 -12.74
C CYS A 141 4.82 -17.28 -13.17
N VAL A 142 5.28 -18.43 -12.73
CA VAL A 142 6.67 -18.87 -12.92
C VAL A 142 7.05 -19.07 -14.39
N GLY A 143 6.09 -19.27 -15.30
CA GLY A 143 6.32 -19.37 -16.75
C GLY A 143 6.43 -18.02 -17.48
N LEU A 144 6.07 -16.91 -16.80
CA LEU A 144 6.00 -15.59 -17.42
C LEU A 144 7.40 -15.07 -17.76
N THR A 145 7.66 -14.82 -19.04
CA THR A 145 8.95 -14.35 -19.54
C THR A 145 8.94 -12.89 -19.95
N SER A 146 7.79 -12.38 -20.42
CA SER A 146 7.68 -11.00 -20.90
C SER A 146 6.29 -10.41 -20.62
N VAL A 147 6.27 -9.10 -20.34
CA VAL A 147 5.05 -8.31 -20.13
C VAL A 147 5.17 -7.01 -20.90
N GLU A 148 4.15 -6.72 -21.71
CA GLU A 148 3.99 -5.42 -22.36
C GLU A 148 2.86 -4.65 -21.70
N ILE A 149 3.15 -3.46 -21.17
CA ILE A 149 2.18 -2.60 -20.49
C ILE A 149 1.93 -1.34 -21.31
N GLY A 150 0.69 -1.15 -21.74
CA GLY A 150 0.27 -0.01 -22.55
C GLY A 150 0.30 1.32 -21.80
N TYR A 151 0.46 2.41 -22.55
CA TYR A 151 0.37 3.77 -22.02
C TYR A 151 -1.05 4.05 -21.52
N GLY A 152 -1.16 4.42 -20.23
CA GLY A 152 -2.43 4.65 -19.50
C GLY A 152 -2.45 3.96 -18.16
N VAL A 153 -1.70 2.84 -18.00
CA VAL A 153 -1.56 2.18 -16.70
C VAL A 153 -0.79 3.10 -15.75
N LYS A 154 -1.40 3.39 -14.58
CA LYS A 154 -0.87 4.32 -13.56
C LYS A 154 -0.32 3.61 -12.34
N ILE A 155 -0.89 2.47 -11.98
CA ILE A 155 -0.60 1.79 -10.72
C ILE A 155 -0.37 0.31 -10.96
N ILE A 156 0.76 -0.19 -10.46
CA ILE A 156 1.00 -1.62 -10.27
C ILE A 156 0.98 -1.87 -8.77
N GLU A 157 -0.02 -2.63 -8.32
CA GLU A 157 -0.29 -2.88 -6.91
C GLU A 157 0.69 -3.90 -6.28
N ASN A 158 0.59 -4.04 -4.97
CA ASN A 158 1.50 -4.85 -4.16
C ASN A 158 1.63 -6.29 -4.70
N GLU A 159 2.88 -6.74 -4.81
CA GLU A 159 3.27 -8.11 -5.19
C GLU A 159 2.66 -8.57 -6.53
N ALA A 160 2.33 -7.62 -7.43
CA ALA A 160 1.65 -7.96 -8.68
C ALA A 160 2.42 -8.94 -9.56
N PHE A 161 3.75 -8.89 -9.58
CA PHE A 161 4.64 -9.82 -10.30
C PHE A 161 5.60 -10.58 -9.36
N ASP A 162 5.28 -10.66 -8.06
CA ASP A 162 6.13 -11.39 -7.11
C ASP A 162 6.30 -12.86 -7.55
N HIS A 163 7.56 -13.34 -7.51
CA HIS A 163 7.95 -14.70 -7.86
C HIS A 163 7.65 -15.09 -9.32
N CYS A 164 7.67 -14.12 -10.26
CA CYS A 164 7.75 -14.39 -11.69
C CYS A 164 9.23 -14.69 -12.04
N ILE A 165 9.72 -15.86 -11.64
CA ILE A 165 11.16 -16.21 -11.64
C ILE A 165 11.81 -16.14 -13.03
N ASN A 166 11.04 -16.39 -14.09
CA ASN A 166 11.52 -16.38 -15.48
C ASN A 166 11.26 -15.05 -16.20
N LEU A 167 10.73 -14.03 -15.52
CA LEU A 167 10.49 -12.72 -16.13
C LEU A 167 11.82 -12.05 -16.49
N THR A 168 12.11 -11.95 -17.78
CA THR A 168 13.34 -11.34 -18.32
C THR A 168 13.15 -9.92 -18.79
N SER A 169 11.93 -9.57 -19.21
CA SER A 169 11.63 -8.25 -19.77
C SER A 169 10.24 -7.77 -19.37
N ILE A 170 10.15 -6.50 -19.01
CA ILE A 170 8.89 -5.78 -18.78
C ILE A 170 9.05 -4.34 -19.24
N SER A 171 8.08 -3.86 -20.01
CA SER A 171 8.02 -2.47 -20.47
C SER A 171 7.09 -1.68 -19.54
N LEU A 172 7.64 -0.73 -18.79
CA LEU A 172 6.87 0.15 -17.92
C LEU A 172 6.55 1.46 -18.65
N PRO A 173 5.25 1.86 -18.75
CA PRO A 173 4.87 3.05 -19.51
C PRO A 173 5.15 4.36 -18.75
N GLU A 174 5.37 5.45 -19.49
CA GLU A 174 5.56 6.81 -18.92
C GLU A 174 4.30 7.38 -18.21
N SER A 175 3.16 6.67 -18.25
CA SER A 175 1.98 6.97 -17.44
C SER A 175 2.05 6.41 -16.02
N LEU A 176 2.98 5.49 -15.73
CA LEU A 176 3.09 4.81 -14.44
C LEU A 176 3.55 5.78 -13.36
N THR A 177 2.79 5.88 -12.27
CA THR A 177 3.09 6.77 -11.13
C THR A 177 3.44 6.00 -9.86
N THR A 178 2.97 4.76 -9.74
CA THR A 178 3.12 3.98 -8.51
C THR A 178 3.50 2.53 -8.82
N ILE A 179 4.56 2.09 -8.16
CA ILE A 179 5.00 0.69 -8.07
C ILE A 179 4.81 0.28 -6.60
N GLY A 180 3.92 -0.67 -6.35
CA GLY A 180 3.57 -1.14 -5.02
C GLY A 180 4.69 -1.91 -4.31
N ARG A 181 4.42 -2.34 -3.09
CA ARG A 181 5.33 -3.18 -2.30
C ARG A 181 5.57 -4.51 -3.00
N GLY A 182 6.84 -4.95 -3.07
CA GLY A 182 7.22 -6.28 -3.56
C GLY A 182 6.83 -6.58 -5.00
N VAL A 183 6.55 -5.58 -5.84
CA VAL A 183 6.00 -5.79 -7.20
C VAL A 183 6.82 -6.80 -8.00
N PHE A 184 8.14 -6.67 -8.02
CA PHE A 184 9.07 -7.57 -8.74
C PHE A 184 9.90 -8.42 -7.79
N MET A 185 9.45 -8.61 -6.56
CA MET A 185 10.19 -9.42 -5.59
C MET A 185 10.38 -10.83 -6.14
N ARG A 186 11.62 -11.34 -6.06
CA ARG A 186 11.99 -12.69 -6.56
C ARG A 186 11.77 -12.91 -8.08
N CYS A 187 11.80 -11.84 -8.88
CA CYS A 187 11.93 -11.97 -10.33
C CYS A 187 13.41 -12.25 -10.68
N GLU A 188 13.83 -13.51 -10.51
CA GLU A 188 15.23 -13.94 -10.50
C GLU A 188 15.93 -13.82 -11.88
N SER A 189 15.17 -13.64 -12.94
CA SER A 189 15.69 -13.44 -14.30
C SER A 189 15.68 -11.97 -14.76
N LEU A 190 15.16 -11.03 -13.95
CA LEU A 190 15.05 -9.62 -14.34
C LEU A 190 16.37 -8.88 -14.14
N VAL A 191 17.22 -8.93 -15.15
CA VAL A 191 18.59 -8.34 -15.15
C VAL A 191 18.57 -6.84 -15.38
N SER A 192 17.63 -6.34 -16.19
CA SER A 192 17.51 -4.94 -16.57
C SER A 192 16.09 -4.43 -16.39
N LEU A 193 15.95 -3.21 -15.89
CA LEU A 193 14.67 -2.55 -15.70
C LEU A 193 14.84 -1.04 -15.91
N SER A 194 14.02 -0.46 -16.77
CA SER A 194 13.91 0.98 -16.94
C SER A 194 12.69 1.48 -16.19
N ILE A 195 12.90 2.34 -15.19
CA ILE A 195 11.81 2.90 -14.39
C ILE A 195 11.52 4.32 -14.88
N PRO A 196 10.28 4.60 -15.36
CA PRO A 196 9.91 5.90 -15.90
C PRO A 196 10.05 7.03 -14.87
N LYS A 197 10.35 8.25 -15.33
CA LYS A 197 10.45 9.44 -14.47
C LYS A 197 9.10 9.87 -13.87
N SER A 198 8.01 9.42 -14.44
CA SER A 198 6.65 9.60 -13.94
C SER A 198 6.40 8.90 -12.59
N VAL A 199 7.17 7.84 -12.28
CA VAL A 199 7.05 7.11 -11.02
C VAL A 199 7.43 8.03 -9.85
N LYS A 200 6.49 8.21 -8.90
CA LYS A 200 6.63 9.04 -7.71
C LYS A 200 6.61 8.23 -6.42
N ASN A 201 6.02 7.02 -6.46
CA ASN A 201 5.91 6.14 -5.30
C ASN A 201 6.46 4.75 -5.65
N ILE A 202 7.37 4.26 -4.81
CA ILE A 202 7.94 2.91 -4.92
C ILE A 202 7.83 2.27 -3.55
N GLY A 203 7.11 1.16 -3.48
CA GLY A 203 6.88 0.41 -2.25
C GLY A 203 8.10 -0.38 -1.79
N PHE A 204 8.11 -0.72 -0.52
CA PHE A 204 9.14 -1.54 0.12
C PHE A 204 9.35 -2.87 -0.62
N ARG A 205 10.61 -3.29 -0.78
CA ARG A 205 11.01 -4.55 -1.42
C ARG A 205 10.56 -4.71 -2.87
N ALA A 206 10.21 -3.62 -3.55
CA ALA A 206 9.66 -3.69 -4.90
C ALA A 206 10.54 -4.51 -5.87
N PHE A 207 11.85 -4.54 -5.65
CA PHE A 207 12.84 -5.18 -6.54
C PHE A 207 13.70 -6.24 -5.85
N ASP A 208 13.39 -6.63 -4.62
CA ASP A 208 14.19 -7.58 -3.85
C ASP A 208 14.31 -8.93 -4.57
N GLY A 209 15.54 -9.47 -4.63
CA GLY A 209 15.81 -10.75 -5.29
C GLY A 209 15.92 -10.67 -6.81
N THR A 210 15.79 -9.47 -7.42
CA THR A 210 16.11 -9.29 -8.85
C THR A 210 17.59 -9.10 -9.05
N PRO A 211 18.20 -9.65 -10.12
CA PRO A 211 19.58 -9.33 -10.50
C PRO A 211 19.76 -7.83 -10.75
N TRP A 212 18.76 -7.15 -11.31
CA TRP A 212 18.79 -5.69 -11.48
C TRP A 212 19.09 -4.95 -10.17
N TYR A 213 18.39 -5.30 -9.07
CA TYR A 213 18.60 -4.70 -7.74
C TYR A 213 19.94 -5.15 -7.14
N ASN A 214 20.26 -6.45 -7.24
CA ASN A 214 21.46 -7.01 -6.63
C ASN A 214 22.75 -6.39 -7.23
N ASN A 215 22.71 -6.01 -8.51
CA ASN A 215 23.83 -5.37 -9.22
C ASN A 215 23.97 -3.86 -8.92
N GLN A 216 23.02 -3.24 -8.18
CA GLN A 216 23.21 -1.85 -7.77
C GLN A 216 24.31 -1.76 -6.68
N PRO A 217 25.06 -0.64 -6.62
CA PRO A 217 26.07 -0.43 -5.60
C PRO A 217 25.46 -0.37 -4.21
N ASP A 218 26.26 -0.71 -3.19
CA ASP A 218 25.88 -0.51 -1.78
C ASP A 218 25.86 0.98 -1.42
N GLY A 219 25.08 1.33 -0.41
CA GLY A 219 24.86 2.69 0.05
C GLY A 219 23.44 3.19 -0.22
N VAL A 220 23.28 4.53 -0.26
CA VAL A 220 21.98 5.17 -0.52
C VAL A 220 21.62 4.99 -1.99
N MET A 221 20.56 4.26 -2.25
CA MET A 221 20.05 4.01 -3.60
C MET A 221 18.93 4.98 -3.94
N TYR A 222 19.10 5.63 -5.10
CA TYR A 222 18.07 6.50 -5.67
C TYR A 222 17.51 5.91 -6.96
N ILE A 223 16.20 6.05 -7.13
CA ILE A 223 15.50 5.78 -8.39
C ILE A 223 14.84 7.09 -8.81
N ASN A 224 15.29 7.67 -9.91
CA ASN A 224 14.91 9.03 -10.32
C ASN A 224 15.15 10.04 -9.16
N ASP A 225 14.11 10.73 -8.72
CA ASP A 225 14.15 11.70 -7.63
C ASP A 225 13.63 11.12 -6.29
N ILE A 226 13.59 9.78 -6.18
CA ILE A 226 13.13 9.08 -4.99
C ILE A 226 14.35 8.45 -4.30
N LEU A 227 14.53 8.67 -3.01
CA LEU A 227 15.39 7.87 -2.17
C LEU A 227 14.67 6.54 -1.90
N TYR A 228 15.12 5.48 -2.56
CA TYR A 228 14.44 4.18 -2.50
C TYR A 228 14.82 3.37 -1.26
N THR A 229 16.11 3.17 -1.01
CA THR A 229 16.58 2.37 0.13
C THR A 229 18.06 2.62 0.43
N TYR A 230 18.53 2.19 1.57
CA TYR A 230 19.96 1.95 1.82
C TYR A 230 20.26 0.47 1.58
N LYS A 231 21.19 0.18 0.67
CA LYS A 231 21.59 -1.17 0.30
C LYS A 231 22.91 -1.56 0.97
N GLY A 232 23.03 -2.80 1.37
CA GLY A 232 24.25 -3.31 2.03
C GLY A 232 24.35 -2.96 3.51
N GLU A 233 25.54 -3.17 4.08
CA GLU A 233 25.80 -2.89 5.48
C GLU A 233 26.20 -1.42 5.68
N MET A 234 25.51 -0.71 6.57
CA MET A 234 25.83 0.68 6.88
C MET A 234 27.05 0.73 7.83
N PRO A 235 28.12 1.50 7.52
CA PRO A 235 29.23 1.72 8.44
C PRO A 235 28.76 2.37 9.76
N SER A 236 29.52 2.16 10.85
CA SER A 236 29.28 2.86 12.12
C SER A 236 29.47 4.36 11.94
N ASP A 237 28.74 5.15 12.73
CA ASP A 237 28.79 6.62 12.74
C ASP A 237 28.48 7.26 11.39
N THR A 238 27.59 6.62 10.61
CA THR A 238 27.22 7.13 9.29
C THR A 238 26.38 8.42 9.38
N HIS A 239 26.84 9.45 8.67
CA HIS A 239 26.05 10.60 8.32
C HIS A 239 25.39 10.40 6.95
N ILE A 240 24.07 10.59 6.86
CA ILE A 240 23.34 10.56 5.60
C ILE A 240 22.98 11.99 5.19
N ASP A 241 23.55 12.42 4.06
CA ASP A 241 23.16 13.66 3.41
C ASP A 241 22.31 13.33 2.17
N ILE A 242 20.99 13.50 2.30
CA ILE A 242 20.07 13.17 1.20
C ILE A 242 20.31 14.11 0.03
N ARG A 243 20.46 13.57 -1.16
CA ARG A 243 20.74 14.30 -2.40
C ARG A 243 19.72 15.43 -2.63
N LYS A 244 20.21 16.65 -2.92
CA LYS A 244 19.35 17.75 -3.37
C LYS A 244 18.56 17.36 -4.62
N GLY A 245 17.29 17.75 -4.68
CA GLY A 245 16.37 17.36 -5.73
C GLY A 245 15.61 16.07 -5.44
N THR A 246 15.92 15.34 -4.34
CA THR A 246 15.07 14.23 -3.89
C THR A 246 13.70 14.77 -3.49
N VAL A 247 12.63 14.19 -4.05
CA VAL A 247 11.25 14.62 -3.78
C VAL A 247 10.52 13.71 -2.81
N ALA A 248 10.91 12.43 -2.71
CA ALA A 248 10.30 11.46 -1.80
C ALA A 248 11.34 10.55 -1.16
N ILE A 249 11.04 10.10 0.06
CA ILE A 249 11.76 9.03 0.75
C ILE A 249 10.79 7.85 0.82
N SER A 250 11.18 6.71 0.23
CA SER A 250 10.32 5.52 0.16
C SER A 250 10.05 4.91 1.54
N SER A 251 9.00 4.11 1.61
CA SER A 251 8.73 3.29 2.80
C SER A 251 9.89 2.35 3.09
N ASP A 252 10.19 2.15 4.38
CA ASP A 252 11.27 1.30 4.89
C ASP A 252 12.69 1.67 4.36
N ALA A 253 12.91 2.88 3.85
CA ALA A 253 14.13 3.26 3.16
C ALA A 253 15.41 2.95 3.97
N PHE A 254 15.38 3.10 5.29
CA PHE A 254 16.50 2.80 6.20
C PHE A 254 16.18 1.71 7.23
N ALA A 255 15.00 1.11 7.24
CA ALA A 255 14.59 0.16 8.28
C ALA A 255 15.51 -1.07 8.44
N ARG A 256 16.22 -1.45 7.37
CA ARG A 256 17.15 -2.60 7.39
C ARG A 256 18.59 -2.25 7.78
N SER A 257 18.93 -0.97 7.78
CA SER A 257 20.32 -0.51 7.98
C SER A 257 20.44 0.46 9.16
N SER A 258 19.44 0.47 10.04
CA SER A 258 19.07 1.56 10.92
C SER A 258 19.96 1.79 12.14
N ASN A 259 20.83 0.83 12.52
CA ASN A 259 21.53 0.87 13.81
C ASN A 259 22.85 1.65 13.81
N ARG A 260 23.19 2.34 12.71
CA ARG A 260 24.51 2.99 12.58
C ARG A 260 24.43 4.40 11.99
N MET A 261 23.22 4.89 11.69
CA MET A 261 23.02 6.26 11.23
C MET A 261 22.95 7.20 12.43
N THR A 262 23.95 8.05 12.57
CA THR A 262 24.06 9.00 13.70
C THR A 262 23.49 10.36 13.38
N SER A 263 23.45 10.75 12.10
CA SER A 263 22.91 12.03 11.66
C SER A 263 22.30 11.96 10.26
N LEU A 264 21.35 12.84 10.00
CA LEU A 264 20.55 12.86 8.78
C LEU A 264 20.25 14.30 8.36
N THR A 265 20.52 14.64 7.10
CA THR A 265 20.10 15.90 6.48
C THR A 265 19.03 15.63 5.44
N ILE A 266 17.85 16.24 5.61
CA ILE A 266 16.73 16.15 4.66
C ILE A 266 16.63 17.47 3.89
N PRO A 267 16.82 17.50 2.56
CA PRO A 267 16.76 18.75 1.80
C PRO A 267 15.32 19.24 1.62
N LYS A 268 15.17 20.56 1.44
CA LYS A 268 13.86 21.23 1.23
C LYS A 268 13.14 20.84 -0.07
N SER A 269 13.69 19.95 -0.88
CA SER A 269 13.01 19.38 -2.04
C SER A 269 12.13 18.18 -1.68
N VAL A 270 12.32 17.57 -0.49
CA VAL A 270 11.54 16.42 -0.04
C VAL A 270 10.14 16.87 0.37
N THR A 271 9.13 16.24 -0.22
CA THR A 271 7.71 16.54 0.02
C THR A 271 6.99 15.43 0.80
N SER A 272 7.57 14.21 0.86
CA SER A 272 6.98 13.09 1.60
C SER A 272 8.04 12.17 2.20
N ILE A 273 7.72 11.64 3.38
CA ILE A 273 8.48 10.61 4.08
C ILE A 273 7.57 9.39 4.20
N GLY A 274 8.00 8.26 3.64
CA GLY A 274 7.22 7.02 3.59
C GLY A 274 7.05 6.35 4.96
N GLU A 275 6.15 5.39 5.01
CA GLU A 275 5.92 4.56 6.20
C GLU A 275 7.21 3.81 6.59
N TRP A 276 7.53 3.71 7.88
CA TRP A 276 8.69 3.01 8.42
C TRP A 276 10.05 3.53 7.92
N ALA A 277 10.11 4.66 7.21
CA ALA A 277 11.31 5.11 6.47
C ALA A 277 12.58 5.16 7.34
N PHE A 278 12.48 5.58 8.59
CA PHE A 278 13.55 5.69 9.58
C PHE A 278 13.25 4.90 10.86
N ALA A 279 12.41 3.88 10.77
CA ALA A 279 12.11 3.04 11.92
C ALA A 279 13.40 2.34 12.43
N HIS A 280 13.49 2.18 13.75
CA HIS A 280 14.61 1.53 14.42
C HIS A 280 15.99 2.21 14.22
N CYS A 281 16.02 3.49 13.80
CA CYS A 281 17.27 4.27 13.75
C CYS A 281 17.71 4.65 15.18
N TYR A 282 18.29 3.69 15.93
CA TYR A 282 18.60 3.86 17.36
C TYR A 282 19.69 4.89 17.65
N ASP A 283 20.62 5.10 16.70
CA ASP A 283 21.74 6.01 16.87
C ASP A 283 21.43 7.44 16.39
N LEU A 284 20.34 7.65 15.66
CA LEU A 284 19.87 8.97 15.23
C LEU A 284 19.26 9.74 16.42
N LYS A 285 19.97 10.76 16.91
CA LYS A 285 19.58 11.51 18.13
C LYS A 285 18.67 12.71 17.84
N SER A 286 18.81 13.30 16.68
CA SER A 286 18.01 14.45 16.29
C SER A 286 17.81 14.48 14.78
N VAL A 287 16.70 15.07 14.35
CA VAL A 287 16.41 15.33 12.94
C VAL A 287 15.56 16.58 12.80
N THR A 288 15.79 17.33 11.73
CA THR A 288 14.91 18.42 11.30
C THR A 288 14.12 17.97 10.10
N ILE A 289 12.80 18.01 10.20
CA ILE A 289 11.87 17.76 9.09
C ILE A 289 11.54 19.10 8.43
N PRO A 290 11.96 19.32 7.17
CA PRO A 290 11.72 20.59 6.50
C PRO A 290 10.23 20.80 6.21
N GLY A 291 9.79 22.05 6.21
CA GLY A 291 8.39 22.44 5.99
C GLY A 291 7.86 22.15 4.57
N SER A 292 8.71 21.71 3.66
CA SER A 292 8.31 21.16 2.36
C SER A 292 7.67 19.76 2.46
N VAL A 293 7.95 19.03 3.54
CA VAL A 293 7.35 17.70 3.79
C VAL A 293 5.89 17.90 4.20
N VAL A 294 4.97 17.45 3.34
CA VAL A 294 3.53 17.55 3.62
C VAL A 294 3.09 16.50 4.63
N GLU A 295 3.65 15.30 4.53
CA GLU A 295 3.26 14.14 5.36
C GLU A 295 4.50 13.39 5.87
N ILE A 296 4.50 13.08 7.16
CA ILE A 296 5.36 12.11 7.80
C ILE A 296 4.56 10.80 7.88
N GLY A 297 5.01 9.75 7.22
CA GLY A 297 4.30 8.47 7.10
C GLY A 297 4.09 7.76 8.44
N ALA A 298 3.18 6.79 8.45
CA ALA A 298 2.94 5.95 9.63
C ALA A 298 4.25 5.23 10.03
N ASN A 299 4.50 5.13 11.33
CA ASN A 299 5.70 4.48 11.88
C ASN A 299 7.06 5.06 11.38
N ALA A 300 7.09 6.21 10.75
CA ALA A 300 8.28 6.71 10.04
C ALA A 300 9.54 6.75 10.91
N PHE A 301 9.42 7.03 12.21
CA PHE A 301 10.52 7.03 13.20
C PHE A 301 10.26 6.06 14.37
N TYR A 302 9.41 5.04 14.15
CA TYR A 302 9.02 4.06 15.16
C TYR A 302 10.25 3.46 15.87
N SER A 303 10.22 3.43 17.20
CA SER A 303 11.28 2.85 18.03
C SER A 303 12.68 3.43 17.74
N GLY A 304 12.75 4.70 17.30
CA GLY A 304 14.01 5.40 17.02
C GLY A 304 14.70 5.93 18.28
N GLY A 305 15.99 6.28 18.13
CA GLY A 305 16.86 6.82 19.20
C GLY A 305 16.73 8.32 19.43
N LEU A 306 15.74 8.97 18.82
CA LEU A 306 15.56 10.43 18.89
C LEU A 306 15.39 10.94 20.32
N THR A 307 16.18 11.96 20.69
CA THR A 307 16.05 12.72 21.93
C THR A 307 15.24 13.99 21.73
N SER A 308 15.30 14.53 20.50
CA SER A 308 14.56 15.74 20.07
C SER A 308 14.22 15.65 18.58
N ILE A 309 13.18 16.35 18.19
CA ILE A 309 12.80 16.53 16.79
C ILE A 309 12.33 17.96 16.55
N THR A 310 12.72 18.51 15.42
CA THR A 310 12.23 19.79 14.92
C THR A 310 11.38 19.55 13.68
N ILE A 311 10.13 19.98 13.70
CA ILE A 311 9.22 19.92 12.56
C ILE A 311 8.98 21.36 12.11
N GLU A 312 9.47 21.71 10.90
CA GLU A 312 9.28 23.06 10.37
C GLU A 312 7.82 23.33 9.98
N ASP A 313 7.43 24.61 9.98
CA ASP A 313 6.11 25.03 9.51
C ASP A 313 5.90 24.66 8.04
N GLY A 314 4.71 24.13 7.72
CA GLY A 314 4.37 23.54 6.40
C GLY A 314 4.05 22.05 6.44
N VAL A 315 4.54 21.31 7.43
CA VAL A 315 4.12 19.91 7.65
C VAL A 315 2.66 19.90 8.11
N THR A 316 1.82 19.07 7.44
CA THR A 316 0.36 19.06 7.70
C THR A 316 -0.12 17.77 8.35
N ILE A 317 0.57 16.63 8.12
CA ILE A 317 0.15 15.30 8.59
C ILE A 317 1.31 14.61 9.29
N ILE A 318 1.04 14.09 10.49
CA ILE A 318 1.89 13.13 11.20
C ILE A 318 1.11 11.80 11.22
N GLY A 319 1.67 10.75 10.65
CA GLY A 319 1.05 9.43 10.53
C GLY A 319 0.88 8.71 11.88
N SER A 320 0.08 7.65 11.87
CA SER A 320 -0.12 6.79 13.03
C SER A 320 1.21 6.19 13.48
N GLU A 321 1.43 6.14 14.80
CA GLU A 321 2.62 5.55 15.43
C GLU A 321 3.96 6.14 14.95
N ALA A 322 3.95 7.32 14.31
CA ALA A 322 5.13 7.90 13.64
C ALA A 322 6.37 7.99 14.56
N PHE A 323 6.19 8.26 15.85
CA PHE A 323 7.24 8.35 16.86
C PHE A 323 7.03 7.40 18.04
N MET A 324 6.14 6.42 17.89
CA MET A 324 5.85 5.45 18.93
C MET A 324 7.12 4.71 19.35
N TYR A 325 7.30 4.46 20.64
CA TYR A 325 8.50 3.86 21.24
C TYR A 325 9.82 4.63 21.07
N CYS A 326 9.80 5.89 20.68
CA CYS A 326 10.98 6.76 20.77
C CYS A 326 11.29 7.04 22.26
N LYS A 327 11.91 6.08 22.94
CA LYS A 327 12.08 6.06 24.41
C LYS A 327 12.99 7.17 24.97
N LEU A 328 13.62 7.95 24.12
CA LEU A 328 14.48 9.07 24.51
C LEU A 328 13.87 10.42 24.15
N LEU A 329 12.71 10.47 23.47
CA LEU A 329 12.08 11.72 23.00
C LEU A 329 11.39 12.44 24.15
N THR A 330 12.09 13.42 24.72
CA THR A 330 11.62 14.21 25.86
C THR A 330 10.96 15.53 25.46
N SER A 331 11.33 16.06 24.29
CA SER A 331 10.80 17.33 23.79
C SER A 331 10.56 17.27 22.28
N MET A 332 9.54 17.98 21.85
CA MET A 332 9.22 18.18 20.43
C MET A 332 8.54 19.53 20.26
N ASP A 333 8.79 20.15 19.11
CA ASP A 333 8.11 21.36 18.67
C ASP A 333 7.27 21.02 17.44
N ILE A 334 5.94 21.07 17.60
CA ILE A 334 4.98 20.73 16.54
C ILE A 334 4.30 22.01 16.08
N PRO A 335 4.53 22.43 14.83
CA PRO A 335 4.01 23.70 14.32
C PRO A 335 2.47 23.64 14.16
N THR A 336 1.85 24.83 14.13
CA THR A 336 0.39 24.97 13.96
C THR A 336 -0.09 24.59 12.54
N SER A 337 0.82 24.42 11.58
CA SER A 337 0.53 23.88 10.26
C SER A 337 0.05 22.43 10.30
N VAL A 338 0.43 21.64 11.31
CA VAL A 338 -0.04 20.26 11.48
C VAL A 338 -1.53 20.28 11.79
N LYS A 339 -2.32 19.59 10.94
CA LYS A 339 -3.79 19.48 11.02
C LYS A 339 -4.28 18.09 11.36
N LYS A 340 -3.43 17.07 11.21
CA LYS A 340 -3.75 15.69 11.49
C LYS A 340 -2.59 14.98 12.17
N ILE A 341 -2.87 14.32 13.29
CA ILE A 341 -1.94 13.42 13.99
C ILE A 341 -2.63 12.08 14.08
N GLY A 342 -1.98 11.03 13.59
CA GLY A 342 -2.51 9.67 13.59
C GLY A 342 -2.46 9.02 14.97
N THR A 343 -3.24 7.98 15.13
CA THR A 343 -3.38 7.23 16.39
C THR A 343 -2.02 6.79 16.92
N ASN A 344 -1.81 6.90 18.23
CA ASN A 344 -0.59 6.48 18.93
C ASN A 344 0.72 7.16 18.47
N ALA A 345 0.65 8.28 17.74
CA ALA A 345 1.83 8.88 17.12
C ALA A 345 3.01 9.09 18.09
N PHE A 346 2.75 9.36 19.36
CA PHE A 346 3.77 9.62 20.39
C PHE A 346 3.71 8.66 21.59
N LEU A 347 2.92 7.58 21.47
CA LEU A 347 2.73 6.62 22.57
C LEU A 347 4.07 5.98 22.98
N PHE A 348 4.27 5.78 24.28
CA PHE A 348 5.50 5.26 24.90
C PHE A 348 6.75 6.12 24.70
N THR A 349 6.57 7.44 24.47
CA THR A 349 7.65 8.43 24.58
C THR A 349 7.67 9.03 26.00
N PRO A 350 8.84 9.51 26.49
CA PRO A 350 8.90 10.28 27.74
C PRO A 350 8.02 11.56 27.68
N TRP A 351 7.94 12.21 26.52
CA TRP A 351 7.05 13.36 26.32
C TRP A 351 5.59 12.97 26.61
N TYR A 352 5.10 11.85 26.05
CA TYR A 352 3.73 11.37 26.30
C TYR A 352 3.51 11.00 27.77
N SER A 353 4.49 10.34 28.37
CA SER A 353 4.43 9.91 29.78
C SER A 353 4.34 11.08 30.74
N ALA A 354 4.94 12.22 30.40
CA ALA A 354 4.91 13.46 31.19
C ALA A 354 3.58 14.24 31.07
N GLN A 355 2.71 13.90 30.10
CA GLN A 355 1.39 14.53 30.00
C GLN A 355 0.52 14.12 31.19
N PRO A 356 -0.38 15.02 31.66
CA PRO A 356 -1.36 14.67 32.69
C PRO A 356 -2.37 13.63 32.17
N ASP A 357 -3.00 12.91 33.10
CA ASP A 357 -4.13 12.03 32.74
C ASP A 357 -5.30 12.88 32.21
N GLY A 358 -6.07 12.28 31.28
CA GLY A 358 -7.18 12.95 30.61
C GLY A 358 -6.92 13.20 29.12
N LEU A 359 -7.59 14.21 28.57
CA LEU A 359 -7.50 14.56 27.16
C LEU A 359 -6.16 15.21 26.84
N ILE A 360 -5.40 14.61 25.92
CA ILE A 360 -4.11 15.13 25.42
C ILE A 360 -4.34 15.89 24.13
N TYR A 361 -3.93 17.16 24.15
CA TYR A 361 -3.98 18.04 22.98
C TYR A 361 -2.57 18.44 22.50
N ILE A 362 -2.43 18.49 21.18
CA ILE A 362 -1.31 19.16 20.50
C ILE A 362 -1.94 20.21 19.59
N ASN A 363 -1.66 21.48 19.86
CA ASN A 363 -2.37 22.60 19.22
C ASN A 363 -3.89 22.43 19.38
N ASP A 364 -4.64 22.40 18.27
CA ASP A 364 -6.10 22.20 18.26
C ASP A 364 -6.51 20.77 17.88
N ILE A 365 -5.60 19.80 18.04
CA ILE A 365 -5.83 18.39 17.74
C ILE A 365 -5.96 17.63 19.05
N LEU A 366 -7.07 16.93 19.25
CA LEU A 366 -7.22 15.94 20.32
C LEU A 366 -6.54 14.65 19.89
N CYS A 367 -5.40 14.33 20.52
CA CYS A 367 -4.55 13.22 20.11
C CYS A 367 -4.86 11.92 20.84
N ASP A 368 -5.27 12.00 22.12
CA ASP A 368 -5.45 10.79 22.95
C ASP A 368 -6.20 11.13 24.23
N TYR A 369 -6.62 10.07 24.95
CA TYR A 369 -7.03 10.08 26.33
C TYR A 369 -6.08 9.21 27.15
N LYS A 370 -5.32 9.82 28.07
CA LYS A 370 -4.37 9.11 28.92
C LYS A 370 -5.01 8.72 30.27
N GLY A 371 -4.70 7.51 30.73
CA GLY A 371 -5.20 6.98 31.99
C GLY A 371 -6.54 6.26 31.87
N LEU A 372 -7.17 5.97 33.01
CA LEU A 372 -8.46 5.32 33.06
C LEU A 372 -9.55 6.39 33.22
N ALA A 373 -10.51 6.42 32.29
CA ALA A 373 -11.69 7.25 32.45
C ALA A 373 -12.51 6.72 33.66
N PRO A 374 -12.83 7.57 34.65
CA PRO A 374 -13.73 7.17 35.72
C PRO A 374 -15.10 6.69 35.18
N TYR A 375 -15.79 5.86 35.93
CA TYR A 375 -17.14 5.41 35.57
C TYR A 375 -18.05 6.65 35.45
N ASP A 376 -18.91 6.68 34.43
CA ASP A 376 -19.82 7.79 34.12
C ASP A 376 -19.10 9.12 33.75
N THR A 377 -17.88 9.04 33.21
CA THR A 377 -17.14 10.24 32.78
C THR A 377 -17.84 10.93 31.62
N HIS A 378 -18.21 12.18 31.81
CA HIS A 378 -18.59 13.10 30.72
C HIS A 378 -17.36 13.85 30.23
N LEU A 379 -16.93 13.58 28.98
CA LEU A 379 -15.79 14.27 28.37
C LEU A 379 -16.28 15.47 27.56
N LYS A 380 -15.78 16.65 27.87
CA LYS A 380 -16.00 17.85 27.07
C LYS A 380 -14.75 18.08 26.21
N VAL A 381 -14.89 17.94 24.90
CA VAL A 381 -13.86 18.30 23.93
C VAL A 381 -13.76 19.83 23.87
N ARG A 382 -12.53 20.35 23.81
CA ARG A 382 -12.24 21.79 23.77
C ARG A 382 -12.84 22.43 22.51
N ASP A 383 -13.49 23.61 22.69
CA ASP A 383 -13.97 24.40 21.56
C ASP A 383 -12.79 24.79 20.65
N GLY A 384 -12.98 24.71 19.34
CA GLY A 384 -11.91 24.94 18.36
C GLY A 384 -11.10 23.70 18.01
N THR A 385 -11.42 22.52 18.59
CA THR A 385 -10.77 21.25 18.16
C THR A 385 -11.07 20.98 16.69
N VAL A 386 -10.01 20.86 15.88
CA VAL A 386 -10.11 20.66 14.41
C VAL A 386 -10.02 19.21 13.99
N TYR A 387 -9.47 18.36 14.83
CA TYR A 387 -9.30 16.91 14.54
C TYR A 387 -9.27 16.09 15.84
N ILE A 388 -9.83 14.89 15.78
CA ILE A 388 -9.76 13.86 16.83
C ILE A 388 -9.07 12.65 16.21
N SER A 389 -7.95 12.24 16.80
CA SER A 389 -7.10 11.13 16.34
C SER A 389 -7.71 9.74 16.63
#